data_d6fa9965f1bc760a705368d524357526
#
_entry.id   d6fa9965f1bc760a705368d524357526
#
_cell.length_a   1.000
_cell.length_b   1.000
_cell.length_c   1.000
_cell.angle_alpha   90.00
_cell.angle_beta   90.00
_cell.angle_gamma   90.00
#
_symmetry.space_group_name_H-M   'P 1'
#
loop_
_entity.id
_entity.type
_entity.pdbx_description
1 polymer ?
#
loop_
_entity_poly.entity_id
_entity_poly.type
_entity_poly.pdbx_seq_one_letter_code
_entity_poly.pdbx_strand_id
1 'polypeptide(L)'
;GYKLKGTDFIENAIKNGATAIAVESDVDLNSLNYENITFIKMDNIRKNLALCSCNLYDNPSKKLKIIGVTGTKGKTTSTFMIKSILQKHGFKVGLIGSIACYINDQMLEVLDRTTQESYKIQEYLDMMVKENVDVVILEVSSQAMKMDRVVGCDFDIALFTNLSEDHISPNEHPTMEDYFEAKLSLMKLSPICVVNVDNDYTKKVPELLPDKKIITFGVENKADIMAKDFEYTNHSVDFSLVTPEYTKDVTVSIPGKYMAYNALGAITVARYFGATYEDIKSSLNPFHVFGRSEMVPNKLGYKIMIDYAHTPSSLESILKTVK
;
A
#
# COMPACT_ATOMS: atom_id res chain seq x y z
N GLY A 1 18.79 -6.52 2.56
CA GLY A 1 18.80 -5.08 2.27
C GLY A 1 19.95 -4.68 1.39
N TYR A 2 19.99 -3.48 0.86
CA TYR A 2 21.06 -3.00 -0.02
C TYR A 2 22.42 -2.81 0.70
N LYS A 3 22.43 -2.82 2.03
CA LYS A 3 23.61 -2.49 2.85
C LYS A 3 24.36 -3.71 3.38
N LEU A 4 23.77 -4.89 3.40
CA LEU A 4 24.34 -6.09 4.02
C LEU A 4 24.25 -7.27 3.06
N LYS A 5 25.27 -8.11 3.03
CA LYS A 5 25.28 -9.36 2.28
C LYS A 5 24.66 -10.47 3.13
N GLY A 6 23.82 -11.31 2.55
CA GLY A 6 23.19 -12.44 3.25
C GLY A 6 24.24 -13.44 3.77
N THR A 7 25.32 -13.62 3.04
CA THR A 7 26.46 -14.48 3.43
C THR A 7 27.12 -14.10 4.75
N ASP A 8 27.04 -12.83 5.16
CA ASP A 8 27.61 -12.35 6.43
C ASP A 8 26.86 -12.91 7.66
N PHE A 9 25.67 -13.50 7.45
CA PHE A 9 24.81 -14.04 8.50
C PHE A 9 24.76 -15.57 8.55
N ILE A 10 25.56 -16.27 7.74
CA ILE A 10 25.58 -17.74 7.67
C ILE A 10 25.89 -18.34 9.05
N GLU A 11 26.95 -17.87 9.72
CA GLU A 11 27.28 -18.36 11.06
C GLU A 11 26.14 -18.19 12.08
N ASN A 12 25.46 -17.06 12.02
CA ASN A 12 24.34 -16.81 12.90
C ASN A 12 23.16 -17.76 12.62
N ALA A 13 22.88 -18.02 11.34
CA ALA A 13 21.85 -18.98 10.95
C ALA A 13 22.17 -20.40 11.47
N ILE A 14 23.44 -20.82 11.34
CA ILE A 14 23.91 -22.14 11.83
C ILE A 14 23.78 -22.21 13.35
N LYS A 15 24.22 -21.17 14.08
CA LYS A 15 24.07 -21.09 15.55
C LYS A 15 22.60 -21.19 16.00
N ASN A 16 21.68 -20.73 15.17
CA ASN A 16 20.22 -20.83 15.40
C ASN A 16 19.61 -22.13 14.86
N GLY A 17 20.42 -23.12 14.47
CA GLY A 17 19.96 -24.46 14.12
C GLY A 17 19.70 -24.69 12.63
N ALA A 18 20.12 -23.79 11.73
CA ALA A 18 20.00 -24.04 10.30
C ALA A 18 20.87 -25.23 9.88
N THR A 19 20.30 -26.22 9.21
CA THR A 19 20.97 -27.38 8.63
C THR A 19 21.09 -27.27 7.11
N ALA A 20 20.32 -26.37 6.49
CA ALA A 20 20.38 -26.05 5.08
C ALA A 20 20.35 -24.54 4.88
N ILE A 21 21.17 -24.02 3.95
CA ILE A 21 21.28 -22.59 3.65
C ILE A 21 21.20 -22.39 2.14
N ALA A 22 20.24 -21.61 1.71
CA ALA A 22 20.12 -21.19 0.31
C ALA A 22 20.99 -19.94 0.08
N VAL A 23 21.79 -19.95 -1.00
CA VAL A 23 22.66 -18.85 -1.41
C VAL A 23 22.45 -18.54 -2.89
N GLU A 24 22.81 -17.30 -3.30
CA GLU A 24 22.78 -16.94 -4.72
C GLU A 24 23.73 -17.84 -5.52
N SER A 25 23.39 -18.07 -6.79
CA SER A 25 24.14 -19.00 -7.66
C SER A 25 25.59 -18.60 -7.92
N ASP A 26 25.92 -17.31 -7.78
CA ASP A 26 27.27 -16.74 -7.93
C ASP A 26 28.16 -16.88 -6.68
N VAL A 27 27.60 -17.32 -5.54
CA VAL A 27 28.40 -17.54 -4.32
C VAL A 27 29.37 -18.71 -4.48
N ASP A 28 30.66 -18.46 -4.23
CA ASP A 28 31.64 -19.52 -4.18
C ASP A 28 31.50 -20.34 -2.90
N LEU A 29 30.97 -21.57 -3.04
CA LEU A 29 30.77 -22.49 -1.91
C LEU A 29 32.08 -22.99 -1.31
N ASN A 30 33.21 -23.00 -2.08
CA ASN A 30 34.48 -23.43 -1.57
C ASN A 30 35.04 -22.46 -0.52
N SER A 31 34.60 -21.20 -0.54
CA SER A 31 34.94 -20.22 0.49
C SER A 31 34.15 -20.40 1.79
N LEU A 32 33.10 -21.22 1.78
CA LEU A 32 32.22 -21.51 2.91
C LEU A 32 32.55 -22.85 3.52
N ASN A 33 33.45 -22.84 4.51
CA ASN A 33 33.94 -24.06 5.14
C ASN A 33 33.09 -24.41 6.38
N TYR A 34 31.90 -24.96 6.16
CA TYR A 34 30.98 -25.39 7.22
C TYR A 34 30.63 -26.89 7.08
N GLU A 35 31.00 -27.66 8.10
CA GLU A 35 30.64 -29.08 8.16
C GLU A 35 29.17 -29.28 8.50
N ASN A 36 28.56 -30.29 7.92
CA ASN A 36 27.15 -30.71 8.16
C ASN A 36 26.07 -29.67 7.77
N ILE A 37 26.39 -28.74 6.85
CA ILE A 37 25.44 -27.78 6.30
C ILE A 37 25.22 -28.08 4.82
N THR A 38 23.96 -28.21 4.42
CA THR A 38 23.58 -28.33 3.02
C THR A 38 23.44 -26.95 2.39
N PHE A 39 24.30 -26.62 1.42
CA PHE A 39 24.15 -25.40 0.63
C PHE A 39 23.34 -25.64 -0.64
N ILE A 40 22.35 -24.78 -0.87
CA ILE A 40 21.46 -24.85 -2.05
C ILE A 40 21.70 -23.57 -2.86
N LYS A 41 22.25 -23.70 -4.07
CA LYS A 41 22.40 -22.57 -4.98
C LYS A 41 21.08 -22.26 -5.69
N MET A 42 20.67 -20.99 -5.68
CA MET A 42 19.44 -20.53 -6.31
C MET A 42 19.69 -19.18 -7.01
N ASP A 43 19.08 -19.01 -8.18
CA ASP A 43 18.98 -17.69 -8.80
C ASP A 43 17.86 -16.89 -8.12
N ASN A 44 18.11 -15.62 -7.86
CA ASN A 44 17.15 -14.71 -7.19
C ASN A 44 16.59 -15.30 -5.88
N ILE A 45 17.40 -15.30 -4.84
CA ILE A 45 17.06 -15.88 -3.53
C ILE A 45 15.82 -15.24 -2.91
N ARG A 46 15.55 -13.92 -3.17
CA ARG A 46 14.38 -13.22 -2.63
C ARG A 46 13.09 -13.73 -3.24
N LYS A 47 13.07 -13.91 -4.57
CA LYS A 47 11.94 -14.49 -5.27
C LYS A 47 11.68 -15.91 -4.80
N ASN A 48 12.72 -16.71 -4.65
CA ASN A 48 12.61 -18.07 -4.15
C ASN A 48 12.13 -18.12 -2.70
N LEU A 49 12.59 -17.22 -1.82
CA LEU A 49 12.06 -17.09 -0.46
C LEU A 49 10.56 -16.79 -0.48
N ALA A 50 10.10 -15.90 -1.34
CA ALA A 50 8.68 -15.59 -1.48
C ALA A 50 7.87 -16.82 -1.91
N LEU A 51 8.33 -17.54 -2.94
CA LEU A 51 7.65 -18.75 -3.42
C LEU A 51 7.67 -19.89 -2.40
N CYS A 52 8.77 -20.10 -1.69
CA CYS A 52 8.83 -21.05 -0.59
C CYS A 52 7.84 -20.69 0.54
N SER A 53 7.74 -19.41 0.86
CA SER A 53 6.78 -18.95 1.87
C SER A 53 5.33 -19.16 1.43
N CYS A 54 5.01 -18.89 0.14
CA CYS A 54 3.69 -19.21 -0.42
C CYS A 54 3.35 -20.68 -0.25
N ASN A 55 4.30 -21.58 -0.59
CA ASN A 55 4.08 -23.02 -0.47
C ASN A 55 3.96 -23.46 0.99
N LEU A 56 4.75 -22.89 1.91
CA LEU A 56 4.70 -23.20 3.34
C LEU A 56 3.30 -22.93 3.93
N TYR A 57 2.66 -21.85 3.51
CA TYR A 57 1.35 -21.42 3.96
C TYR A 57 0.19 -21.80 3.02
N ASP A 58 0.43 -22.74 2.07
CA ASP A 58 -0.58 -23.22 1.13
C ASP A 58 -1.25 -22.10 0.31
N ASN A 59 -0.42 -21.19 -0.22
CA ASN A 59 -0.79 -20.11 -1.12
C ASN A 59 -1.99 -19.26 -0.61
N PRO A 60 -1.88 -18.61 0.54
CA PRO A 60 -3.03 -17.98 1.21
C PRO A 60 -3.65 -16.86 0.37
N SER A 61 -2.88 -16.18 -0.50
CA SER A 61 -3.40 -15.12 -1.38
C SER A 61 -4.49 -15.61 -2.35
N LYS A 62 -4.47 -16.89 -2.74
CA LYS A 62 -5.50 -17.48 -3.60
C LYS A 62 -6.86 -17.68 -2.91
N LYS A 63 -6.88 -17.59 -1.58
CA LYS A 63 -8.06 -17.78 -0.74
C LYS A 63 -8.68 -16.44 -0.28
N LEU A 64 -8.07 -15.31 -0.65
CA LEU A 64 -8.41 -13.96 -0.22
C LEU A 64 -8.61 -13.05 -1.43
N LYS A 65 -9.36 -11.97 -1.26
CA LYS A 65 -9.35 -10.85 -2.20
C LYS A 65 -8.28 -9.87 -1.78
N ILE A 66 -7.32 -9.55 -2.67
CA ILE A 66 -6.19 -8.70 -2.32
C ILE A 66 -6.20 -7.38 -3.10
N ILE A 67 -6.16 -6.28 -2.36
CA ILE A 67 -6.04 -4.92 -2.87
C ILE A 67 -4.60 -4.46 -2.65
N GLY A 68 -3.88 -4.13 -3.72
CA GLY A 68 -2.56 -3.51 -3.65
C GLY A 68 -2.67 -1.99 -3.75
N VAL A 69 -2.00 -1.25 -2.85
CA VAL A 69 -1.99 0.22 -2.88
C VAL A 69 -0.57 0.73 -2.98
N THR A 70 -0.26 1.44 -4.08
CA THR A 70 1.04 2.08 -4.29
C THR A 70 0.92 3.57 -4.59
N GLY A 71 2.04 4.26 -4.57
CA GLY A 71 2.17 5.69 -4.82
C GLY A 71 3.27 6.32 -3.98
N THR A 72 3.59 7.58 -4.21
CA THR A 72 4.55 8.31 -3.37
C THR A 72 3.88 8.67 -2.05
N LYS A 73 2.77 9.36 -2.08
CA LYS A 73 2.00 9.83 -0.92
C LYS A 73 0.59 9.24 -0.91
N GLY A 74 -0.07 9.26 0.25
CA GLY A 74 -1.47 8.88 0.38
C GLY A 74 -1.73 7.38 0.57
N LYS A 75 -0.77 6.48 0.42
CA LYS A 75 -0.97 5.02 0.59
C LYS A 75 -1.69 4.68 1.88
N THR A 76 -1.11 5.02 3.02
CA THR A 76 -1.65 4.71 4.34
C THR A 76 -3.06 5.28 4.52
N THR A 77 -3.27 6.55 4.18
CA THR A 77 -4.60 7.18 4.29
C THR A 77 -5.62 6.48 3.42
N SER A 78 -5.28 6.21 2.15
CA SER A 78 -6.18 5.50 1.23
C SER A 78 -6.48 4.07 1.70
N THR A 79 -5.49 3.34 2.24
CA THR A 79 -5.73 1.97 2.76
C THR A 79 -6.67 1.97 3.95
N PHE A 80 -6.55 2.93 4.86
CA PHE A 80 -7.49 3.07 5.98
C PHE A 80 -8.89 3.51 5.52
N MET A 81 -9.00 4.39 4.51
CA MET A 81 -10.30 4.75 3.92
C MET A 81 -10.97 3.55 3.24
N ILE A 82 -10.21 2.77 2.44
CA ILE A 82 -10.71 1.52 1.85
C ILE A 82 -11.20 0.57 2.94
N LYS A 83 -10.39 0.35 3.99
CA LYS A 83 -10.74 -0.49 5.13
C LYS A 83 -12.06 -0.03 5.76
N SER A 84 -12.19 1.26 6.09
CA SER A 84 -13.39 1.82 6.72
C SER A 84 -14.64 1.62 5.86
N ILE A 85 -14.55 1.88 4.55
CA ILE A 85 -15.70 1.75 3.63
C ILE A 85 -16.09 0.28 3.47
N LEU A 86 -15.13 -0.63 3.28
CA LEU A 86 -15.41 -2.05 3.10
C LEU A 86 -15.94 -2.71 4.37
N GLN A 87 -15.46 -2.31 5.55
CA GLN A 87 -16.03 -2.77 6.83
C GLN A 87 -17.49 -2.30 6.99
N LYS A 88 -17.78 -1.06 6.61
CA LYS A 88 -19.17 -0.53 6.62
C LYS A 88 -20.07 -1.30 5.68
N HIS A 89 -19.55 -1.72 4.53
CA HIS A 89 -20.25 -2.55 3.55
C HIS A 89 -20.46 -4.01 4.05
N GLY A 90 -19.81 -4.41 5.15
CA GLY A 90 -20.01 -5.71 5.79
C GLY A 90 -18.88 -6.72 5.56
N PHE A 91 -17.77 -6.35 4.91
CA PHE A 91 -16.62 -7.23 4.79
C PHE A 91 -15.79 -7.30 6.08
N LYS A 92 -15.22 -8.48 6.34
CA LYS A 92 -14.13 -8.65 7.30
C LYS A 92 -12.82 -8.29 6.59
N VAL A 93 -12.15 -7.24 7.04
CA VAL A 93 -11.04 -6.63 6.31
C VAL A 93 -9.71 -6.84 7.03
N GLY A 94 -8.71 -7.35 6.31
CA GLY A 94 -7.30 -7.33 6.71
C GLY A 94 -6.59 -6.10 6.14
N LEU A 95 -5.61 -5.56 6.88
CA LEU A 95 -4.75 -4.49 6.40
C LEU A 95 -3.31 -4.74 6.84
N ILE A 96 -2.38 -4.68 5.90
CA ILE A 96 -0.94 -4.77 6.14
C ILE A 96 -0.30 -3.49 5.56
N GLY A 97 0.22 -2.63 6.41
CA GLY A 97 0.74 -1.34 5.95
C GLY A 97 1.70 -0.67 6.94
N SER A 98 2.02 0.59 6.70
CA SER A 98 3.08 1.32 7.40
C SER A 98 2.89 1.44 8.92
N ILE A 99 1.67 1.38 9.41
CA ILE A 99 1.38 1.54 10.84
C ILE A 99 1.42 0.18 11.54
N ALA A 100 0.63 -0.77 11.05
CA ALA A 100 0.47 -2.07 11.68
C ALA A 100 -0.18 -3.09 10.73
N CYS A 101 -0.22 -4.33 11.18
CA CYS A 101 -1.10 -5.37 10.64
C CYS A 101 -2.40 -5.40 11.44
N TYR A 102 -3.55 -5.39 10.74
CA TYR A 102 -4.88 -5.40 11.34
C TYR A 102 -5.75 -6.52 10.77
N ILE A 103 -6.62 -7.08 11.61
CA ILE A 103 -7.82 -7.80 11.19
C ILE A 103 -9.03 -7.05 11.77
N ASN A 104 -9.85 -6.46 10.91
CA ASN A 104 -10.83 -5.43 11.27
C ASN A 104 -10.19 -4.34 12.14
N ASP A 105 -10.70 -4.12 13.36
CA ASP A 105 -10.18 -3.07 14.26
C ASP A 105 -9.14 -3.62 15.24
N GLN A 106 -8.87 -4.92 15.22
CA GLN A 106 -7.85 -5.53 16.05
C GLN A 106 -6.47 -5.36 15.41
N MET A 107 -5.59 -4.62 16.08
CA MET A 107 -4.18 -4.54 15.74
C MET A 107 -3.49 -5.84 16.18
N LEU A 108 -2.85 -6.54 15.24
CA LEU A 108 -2.08 -7.75 15.51
C LEU A 108 -0.64 -7.42 15.87
N GLU A 109 0.00 -6.55 15.11
CA GLU A 109 1.41 -6.22 15.28
C GLU A 109 1.71 -4.82 14.68
N VAL A 110 2.50 -4.01 15.40
CA VAL A 110 3.07 -2.76 14.86
C VAL A 110 4.19 -3.10 13.92
N LEU A 111 4.22 -2.50 12.74
CA LEU A 111 5.17 -2.85 11.70
C LEU A 111 6.31 -1.83 11.61
N ASP A 112 7.51 -2.30 11.27
CA ASP A 112 8.72 -1.49 11.15
C ASP A 112 8.94 -0.88 9.77
N ARG A 113 8.13 -1.30 8.78
CA ARG A 113 8.21 -0.84 7.39
C ARG A 113 6.88 -0.93 6.66
N THR A 114 6.75 -0.20 5.57
CA THR A 114 5.52 -0.12 4.77
C THR A 114 5.09 -1.48 4.21
N THR A 115 6.03 -2.24 3.67
CA THR A 115 5.78 -3.57 3.10
C THR A 115 6.78 -4.54 3.72
N GLN A 116 6.28 -5.52 4.42
CA GLN A 116 7.10 -6.51 5.13
C GLN A 116 7.86 -7.43 4.17
N GLU A 117 8.80 -8.22 4.68
CA GLU A 117 9.46 -9.28 3.92
C GLU A 117 8.45 -10.34 3.48
N SER A 118 8.71 -11.00 2.37
CA SER A 118 7.75 -11.91 1.73
C SER A 118 7.22 -13.00 2.67
N TYR A 119 8.10 -13.60 3.48
CA TYR A 119 7.70 -14.64 4.43
C TYR A 119 6.69 -14.13 5.48
N LYS A 120 6.88 -12.88 5.92
CA LYS A 120 6.00 -12.26 6.92
C LYS A 120 4.65 -11.89 6.31
N ILE A 121 4.64 -11.43 5.05
CA ILE A 121 3.40 -11.18 4.32
C ILE A 121 2.57 -12.47 4.21
N GLN A 122 3.20 -13.59 3.81
CA GLN A 122 2.50 -14.87 3.68
C GLN A 122 1.99 -15.40 5.03
N GLU A 123 2.75 -15.21 6.11
CA GLU A 123 2.31 -15.53 7.49
C GLU A 123 1.03 -14.73 7.86
N TYR A 124 1.01 -13.41 7.62
CA TYR A 124 -0.19 -12.61 7.91
C TYR A 124 -1.37 -13.00 7.03
N LEU A 125 -1.15 -13.28 5.74
CA LEU A 125 -2.21 -13.75 4.86
C LEU A 125 -2.80 -15.10 5.33
N ASP A 126 -1.97 -16.03 5.81
CA ASP A 126 -2.41 -17.30 6.38
C ASP A 126 -3.24 -17.08 7.67
N MET A 127 -2.79 -16.19 8.55
CA MET A 127 -3.58 -15.80 9.74
C MET A 127 -4.95 -15.22 9.33
N MET A 128 -4.98 -14.38 8.29
CA MET A 128 -6.21 -13.77 7.79
C MET A 128 -7.16 -14.81 7.16
N VAL A 129 -6.62 -15.82 6.45
CA VAL A 129 -7.43 -16.96 5.97
C VAL A 129 -8.06 -17.71 7.13
N LYS A 130 -7.29 -18.03 8.19
CA LYS A 130 -7.78 -18.74 9.39
C LYS A 130 -8.86 -17.94 10.12
N GLU A 131 -8.78 -16.62 10.08
CA GLU A 131 -9.75 -15.72 10.67
C GLU A 131 -10.95 -15.41 9.73
N ASN A 132 -11.05 -16.05 8.57
CA ASN A 132 -12.11 -15.83 7.57
C ASN A 132 -12.22 -14.34 7.16
N VAL A 133 -11.10 -13.71 6.87
CA VAL A 133 -11.05 -12.37 6.28
C VAL A 133 -11.52 -12.46 4.82
N ASP A 134 -12.34 -11.51 4.38
CA ASP A 134 -12.88 -11.47 3.01
C ASP A 134 -11.93 -10.73 2.05
N VAL A 135 -11.37 -9.60 2.51
CA VAL A 135 -10.56 -8.69 1.70
C VAL A 135 -9.34 -8.24 2.49
N VAL A 136 -8.18 -8.29 1.85
CA VAL A 136 -6.92 -7.79 2.43
C VAL A 136 -6.43 -6.59 1.64
N ILE A 137 -6.02 -5.54 2.34
CA ILE A 137 -5.41 -4.35 1.76
C ILE A 137 -3.93 -4.36 2.10
N LEU A 138 -3.08 -4.30 1.09
CA LEU A 138 -1.62 -4.32 1.24
C LEU A 138 -1.01 -3.01 0.72
N GLU A 139 -0.31 -2.27 1.59
CA GLU A 139 0.53 -1.16 1.14
C GLU A 139 1.78 -1.70 0.45
N VAL A 140 2.00 -1.32 -0.82
CA VAL A 140 3.13 -1.80 -1.62
C VAL A 140 4.05 -0.63 -1.97
N SER A 141 5.25 -0.63 -1.40
CA SER A 141 6.31 0.33 -1.73
C SER A 141 7.04 -0.08 -3.01
N SER A 142 7.64 0.89 -3.71
CA SER A 142 8.49 0.61 -4.87
C SER A 142 9.68 -0.29 -4.55
N GLN A 143 10.25 -0.12 -3.37
CA GLN A 143 11.33 -0.96 -2.88
C GLN A 143 10.87 -2.42 -2.68
N ALA A 144 9.63 -2.64 -2.23
CA ALA A 144 9.07 -3.98 -2.09
C ALA A 144 8.95 -4.69 -3.44
N MET A 145 8.59 -3.96 -4.49
CA MET A 145 8.57 -4.49 -5.87
C MET A 145 9.97 -4.89 -6.33
N LYS A 146 10.98 -4.02 -6.14
CA LYS A 146 12.38 -4.32 -6.51
C LYS A 146 13.00 -5.46 -5.70
N MET A 147 12.48 -5.72 -4.51
CA MET A 147 12.97 -6.77 -3.59
C MET A 147 12.11 -8.04 -3.60
N ASP A 148 11.23 -8.22 -4.58
CA ASP A 148 10.38 -9.41 -4.74
C ASP A 148 9.51 -9.73 -3.50
N ARG A 149 9.20 -8.73 -2.64
CA ARG A 149 8.49 -8.97 -1.37
C ARG A 149 7.05 -9.41 -1.54
N VAL A 150 6.43 -9.05 -2.67
CA VAL A 150 5.02 -9.38 -2.98
C VAL A 150 4.87 -10.46 -4.05
N VAL A 151 5.97 -11.13 -4.42
CA VAL A 151 5.91 -12.29 -5.31
C VAL A 151 5.03 -13.37 -4.68
N GLY A 152 4.13 -13.92 -5.48
CA GLY A 152 3.13 -14.91 -5.04
C GLY A 152 1.92 -14.32 -4.33
N CYS A 153 1.78 -13.00 -4.29
CA CYS A 153 0.52 -12.34 -3.93
C CYS A 153 -0.33 -12.14 -5.19
N ASP A 154 -1.52 -12.72 -5.22
CA ASP A 154 -2.47 -12.60 -6.31
C ASP A 154 -3.38 -11.38 -6.07
N PHE A 155 -3.06 -10.24 -6.71
CA PHE A 155 -3.83 -9.00 -6.56
C PHE A 155 -5.08 -9.01 -7.43
N ASP A 156 -6.25 -8.78 -6.84
CA ASP A 156 -7.52 -8.59 -7.58
C ASP A 156 -7.64 -7.18 -8.16
N ILE A 157 -7.14 -6.17 -7.45
CA ILE A 157 -7.16 -4.77 -7.84
C ILE A 157 -5.94 -4.02 -7.29
N ALA A 158 -5.41 -3.08 -8.04
CA ALA A 158 -4.32 -2.22 -7.61
C ALA A 158 -4.69 -0.74 -7.74
N LEU A 159 -4.34 0.05 -6.72
CA LEU A 159 -4.51 1.51 -6.69
C LEU A 159 -3.16 2.20 -6.82
N PHE A 160 -3.02 3.10 -7.79
CA PHE A 160 -1.88 4.01 -7.92
C PHE A 160 -2.33 5.44 -7.57
N THR A 161 -1.96 5.92 -6.39
CA THR A 161 -2.44 7.21 -5.86
C THR A 161 -1.80 8.39 -6.57
N ASN A 162 -0.48 8.44 -6.66
CA ASN A 162 0.31 9.50 -7.29
C ASN A 162 1.79 9.10 -7.39
N LEU A 163 2.54 9.87 -8.18
CA LEU A 163 4.00 9.83 -8.19
C LEU A 163 4.56 11.25 -8.17
N SER A 164 5.47 11.51 -7.26
CA SER A 164 6.26 12.74 -7.17
C SER A 164 7.69 12.39 -6.80
N GLU A 165 8.61 13.32 -6.95
CA GLU A 165 10.01 13.11 -6.61
C GLU A 165 10.16 12.76 -5.14
N ASP A 166 10.63 11.54 -4.90
CA ASP A 166 10.94 10.98 -3.60
C ASP A 166 11.78 9.70 -3.82
N HIS A 167 12.60 9.31 -2.86
CA HIS A 167 13.42 8.09 -2.98
C HIS A 167 14.40 8.06 -4.17
N ILE A 168 14.71 9.21 -4.77
CA ILE A 168 15.67 9.27 -5.88
C ILE A 168 17.07 9.34 -5.32
N SER A 169 17.78 8.22 -5.38
CA SER A 169 19.14 8.08 -4.92
C SER A 169 19.82 6.85 -5.58
N PRO A 170 21.16 6.82 -5.66
CA PRO A 170 21.86 5.67 -6.24
C PRO A 170 21.55 4.32 -5.56
N ASN A 171 21.17 4.35 -4.27
CA ASN A 171 20.91 3.15 -3.47
C ASN A 171 19.44 2.71 -3.46
N GLU A 172 18.51 3.53 -3.98
CA GLU A 172 17.08 3.21 -4.04
C GLU A 172 16.60 3.21 -5.49
N HIS A 173 16.31 4.38 -6.03
CA HIS A 173 15.90 4.58 -7.42
C HIS A 173 16.87 5.57 -8.09
N PRO A 174 17.66 5.17 -9.09
CA PRO A 174 18.60 6.09 -9.74
C PRO A 174 17.90 7.19 -10.54
N THR A 175 16.67 6.95 -11.04
CA THR A 175 15.89 7.92 -11.81
C THR A 175 14.40 7.86 -11.46
N MET A 176 13.65 8.88 -11.85
CA MET A 176 12.18 8.90 -11.74
C MET A 176 11.51 7.81 -12.58
N GLU A 177 12.11 7.45 -13.71
CA GLU A 177 11.64 6.36 -14.58
C GLU A 177 11.74 5.00 -13.86
N ASP A 178 12.89 4.71 -13.23
CA ASP A 178 13.07 3.49 -12.42
C ASP A 178 12.06 3.44 -11.25
N TYR A 179 11.82 4.60 -10.61
CA TYR A 179 10.83 4.71 -9.54
C TYR A 179 9.41 4.48 -10.04
N PHE A 180 9.07 5.04 -11.20
CA PHE A 180 7.78 4.83 -11.86
C PHE A 180 7.58 3.36 -12.26
N GLU A 181 8.56 2.76 -12.94
CA GLU A 181 8.50 1.35 -13.38
C GLU A 181 8.35 0.38 -12.20
N ALA A 182 9.05 0.64 -11.09
CA ALA A 182 8.88 -0.16 -9.88
C ALA A 182 7.45 -0.14 -9.34
N LYS A 183 6.76 1.01 -9.38
CA LYS A 183 5.35 1.11 -8.96
C LYS A 183 4.39 0.57 -10.02
N LEU A 184 4.68 0.81 -11.30
CA LEU A 184 3.91 0.28 -12.42
C LEU A 184 3.89 -1.25 -12.42
N SER A 185 4.95 -1.88 -11.87
CA SER A 185 5.01 -3.34 -11.75
C SER A 185 3.89 -3.91 -10.90
N LEU A 186 3.39 -3.20 -9.86
CA LEU A 186 2.20 -3.62 -9.12
C LEU A 186 0.95 -3.62 -10.01
N MET A 187 0.80 -2.60 -10.86
CA MET A 187 -0.34 -2.51 -11.78
C MET A 187 -0.31 -3.65 -12.80
N LYS A 188 0.90 -4.06 -13.23
CA LYS A 188 1.08 -5.22 -14.13
C LYS A 188 0.63 -6.54 -13.50
N LEU A 189 0.76 -6.69 -12.18
CA LEU A 189 0.35 -7.90 -11.44
C LEU A 189 -1.17 -8.01 -11.25
N SER A 190 -1.90 -6.90 -11.31
CA SER A 190 -3.35 -6.88 -11.07
C SER A 190 -4.14 -6.90 -12.38
N PRO A 191 -5.30 -7.59 -12.47
CA PRO A 191 -6.19 -7.49 -13.61
C PRO A 191 -6.92 -6.15 -13.70
N ILE A 192 -7.07 -5.45 -12.58
CA ILE A 192 -7.81 -4.18 -12.48
C ILE A 192 -6.92 -3.11 -11.85
N CYS A 193 -6.83 -1.95 -12.51
CA CYS A 193 -6.02 -0.84 -12.09
C CYS A 193 -6.87 0.40 -11.83
N VAL A 194 -6.76 0.96 -10.64
CA VAL A 194 -7.36 2.24 -10.26
C VAL A 194 -6.29 3.34 -10.31
N VAL A 195 -6.52 4.37 -11.11
CA VAL A 195 -5.48 5.30 -11.52
C VAL A 195 -5.92 6.75 -11.40
N ASN A 196 -5.07 7.58 -10.79
CA ASN A 196 -5.24 9.03 -10.73
C ASN A 196 -4.83 9.67 -12.07
N VAL A 197 -5.74 10.32 -12.77
CA VAL A 197 -5.46 10.96 -14.07
C VAL A 197 -4.93 12.40 -13.97
N ASP A 198 -4.90 12.97 -12.78
CA ASP A 198 -4.39 14.33 -12.55
C ASP A 198 -2.88 14.35 -12.25
N ASN A 199 -2.24 13.19 -12.17
CA ASN A 199 -0.81 13.09 -11.96
C ASN A 199 -0.08 12.74 -13.25
N ASP A 200 0.98 13.46 -13.58
CA ASP A 200 1.70 13.38 -14.86
C ASP A 200 2.30 12.01 -15.19
N TYR A 201 2.57 11.19 -14.19
CA TYR A 201 3.05 9.84 -14.37
C TYR A 201 1.91 8.85 -14.44
N THR A 202 0.98 8.90 -13.48
CA THR A 202 -0.08 7.89 -13.41
C THR A 202 -1.08 7.99 -14.56
N LYS A 203 -1.29 9.19 -15.12
CA LYS A 203 -2.15 9.38 -16.32
C LYS A 203 -1.68 8.60 -17.55
N LYS A 204 -0.40 8.14 -17.58
CA LYS A 204 0.15 7.33 -18.68
C LYS A 204 -0.17 5.83 -18.55
N VAL A 205 -0.61 5.38 -17.36
CA VAL A 205 -0.85 3.96 -17.10
C VAL A 205 -1.86 3.32 -18.05
N PRO A 206 -2.99 3.97 -18.43
CA PRO A 206 -3.93 3.40 -19.40
C PRO A 206 -3.31 3.07 -20.75
N GLU A 207 -2.40 3.91 -21.25
CA GLU A 207 -1.70 3.69 -22.52
C GLU A 207 -0.64 2.60 -22.40
N LEU A 208 0.01 2.49 -21.24
CA LEU A 208 1.06 1.48 -20.98
C LEU A 208 0.51 0.09 -20.69
N LEU A 209 -0.75 -0.01 -20.26
CA LEU A 209 -1.40 -1.26 -19.88
C LEU A 209 -2.76 -1.44 -20.58
N PRO A 210 -2.81 -1.47 -21.93
CA PRO A 210 -4.06 -1.48 -22.68
C PRO A 210 -4.90 -2.75 -22.47
N ASP A 211 -4.27 -3.85 -22.04
CA ASP A 211 -4.94 -5.13 -21.78
C ASP A 211 -5.56 -5.22 -20.37
N LYS A 212 -5.36 -4.21 -19.53
CA LYS A 212 -5.91 -4.18 -18.18
C LYS A 212 -7.24 -3.43 -18.12
N LYS A 213 -8.11 -3.83 -17.19
CA LYS A 213 -9.28 -3.00 -16.87
C LYS A 213 -8.83 -1.81 -16.05
N ILE A 214 -8.91 -0.62 -16.62
CA ILE A 214 -8.55 0.63 -15.95
C ILE A 214 -9.82 1.31 -15.47
N ILE A 215 -9.82 1.78 -14.22
CA ILE A 215 -10.84 2.67 -13.64
C ILE A 215 -10.11 3.93 -13.19
N THR A 216 -10.53 5.07 -13.71
CA THR A 216 -9.85 6.34 -13.49
C THR A 216 -10.54 7.16 -12.42
N PHE A 217 -9.74 7.94 -11.67
CA PHE A 217 -10.28 8.97 -10.80
C PHE A 217 -9.48 10.29 -10.93
N GLY A 218 -10.13 11.39 -10.67
CA GLY A 218 -9.51 12.71 -10.76
C GLY A 218 -10.42 13.84 -10.27
N VAL A 219 -9.84 15.02 -10.18
CA VAL A 219 -10.49 16.28 -9.77
C VAL A 219 -10.48 17.26 -10.92
N GLU A 220 -9.34 17.35 -11.64
CA GLU A 220 -9.08 18.33 -12.67
C GLU A 220 -9.37 17.80 -14.07
N ASN A 221 -8.97 16.56 -14.35
CA ASN A 221 -9.17 15.92 -15.64
C ASN A 221 -10.39 14.99 -15.61
N LYS A 222 -11.01 14.79 -16.78
CA LYS A 222 -12.14 13.88 -16.93
C LYS A 222 -11.71 12.45 -16.53
N ALA A 223 -12.49 11.84 -15.65
CA ALA A 223 -12.27 10.50 -15.12
C ALA A 223 -13.62 9.79 -14.92
N ASP A 224 -13.58 8.46 -14.65
CA ASP A 224 -14.78 7.67 -14.34
C ASP A 224 -15.38 8.09 -13.00
N ILE A 225 -14.56 8.41 -12.01
CA ILE A 225 -14.97 8.88 -10.70
C ILE A 225 -14.30 10.24 -10.45
N MET A 226 -15.10 11.25 -10.14
CA MET A 226 -14.61 12.62 -9.98
C MET A 226 -15.10 13.25 -8.67
N ALA A 227 -14.37 14.25 -8.20
CA ALA A 227 -14.84 15.17 -7.18
C ALA A 227 -14.91 16.60 -7.75
N LYS A 228 -15.98 17.31 -7.42
CA LYS A 228 -16.24 18.71 -7.84
C LYS A 228 -16.76 19.51 -6.66
N ASP A 229 -16.92 20.82 -6.86
CA ASP A 229 -17.61 21.73 -5.92
C ASP A 229 -17.02 21.64 -4.50
N PHE A 230 -15.70 21.88 -4.40
CA PHE A 230 -14.97 21.71 -3.15
C PHE A 230 -15.24 22.83 -2.14
N GLU A 231 -15.49 22.43 -0.90
CA GLU A 231 -15.45 23.28 0.26
C GLU A 231 -14.37 22.77 1.24
N TYR A 232 -13.47 23.64 1.66
CA TYR A 232 -12.40 23.31 2.58
C TYR A 232 -12.64 23.99 3.92
N THR A 233 -12.69 23.20 4.99
CA THR A 233 -12.76 23.69 6.35
C THR A 233 -11.48 23.34 7.12
N ASN A 234 -11.37 23.83 8.36
CA ASN A 234 -10.26 23.46 9.24
C ASN A 234 -10.36 22.00 9.74
N HIS A 235 -11.43 21.28 9.42
CA HIS A 235 -11.73 19.95 9.96
C HIS A 235 -12.11 18.93 8.88
N SER A 236 -12.45 19.39 7.68
CA SER A 236 -12.95 18.52 6.61
C SER A 236 -12.59 19.04 5.22
N VAL A 237 -12.73 18.18 4.25
CA VAL A 237 -12.95 18.53 2.85
C VAL A 237 -14.29 17.97 2.41
N ASP A 238 -15.13 18.84 1.86
CA ASP A 238 -16.44 18.52 1.33
C ASP A 238 -16.41 18.64 -0.19
N PHE A 239 -17.05 17.72 -0.90
CA PHE A 239 -17.11 17.73 -2.37
C PHE A 239 -18.31 16.96 -2.89
N SER A 240 -18.74 17.28 -4.10
CA SER A 240 -19.69 16.49 -4.87
C SER A 240 -18.98 15.33 -5.55
N LEU A 241 -19.25 14.09 -5.10
CA LEU A 241 -18.77 12.86 -5.72
C LEU A 241 -19.60 12.59 -7.00
N VAL A 242 -18.93 12.61 -8.13
CA VAL A 242 -19.53 12.33 -9.45
C VAL A 242 -19.12 10.92 -9.89
N THR A 243 -20.11 10.08 -10.11
CA THR A 243 -19.96 8.72 -10.63
C THR A 243 -20.82 8.54 -11.88
N PRO A 244 -20.68 7.45 -12.65
CA PRO A 244 -21.57 7.19 -13.78
C PRO A 244 -23.06 7.12 -13.40
N GLU A 245 -23.36 6.75 -12.13
CA GLU A 245 -24.75 6.50 -11.69
C GLU A 245 -25.35 7.67 -10.93
N TYR A 246 -24.53 8.51 -10.27
CA TYR A 246 -25.04 9.59 -9.42
C TYR A 246 -24.00 10.69 -9.17
N THR A 247 -24.51 11.86 -8.77
CA THR A 247 -23.74 12.93 -8.14
C THR A 247 -24.29 13.15 -6.74
N LYS A 248 -23.45 13.03 -5.70
CA LYS A 248 -23.85 13.17 -4.29
C LYS A 248 -22.72 13.74 -3.44
N ASP A 249 -23.07 14.45 -2.37
CA ASP A 249 -22.11 15.12 -1.51
C ASP A 249 -21.42 14.14 -0.54
N VAL A 250 -20.11 14.30 -0.39
CA VAL A 250 -19.25 13.52 0.51
C VAL A 250 -18.44 14.49 1.37
N THR A 251 -18.43 14.22 2.66
CA THR A 251 -17.54 14.88 3.64
C THR A 251 -16.45 13.90 4.06
N VAL A 252 -15.20 14.33 4.00
CA VAL A 252 -14.06 13.65 4.62
C VAL A 252 -13.61 14.47 5.83
N SER A 253 -13.73 13.91 7.04
CA SER A 253 -13.44 14.62 8.30
C SER A 253 -11.94 14.78 8.60
N ILE A 254 -11.12 14.96 7.55
CA ILE A 254 -9.71 15.35 7.60
C ILE A 254 -9.49 16.49 6.60
N PRO A 255 -8.90 17.60 7.01
CA PRO A 255 -8.71 18.75 6.13
C PRO A 255 -7.63 18.52 5.07
N GLY A 256 -7.75 19.24 3.95
CA GLY A 256 -6.74 19.32 2.91
C GLY A 256 -7.14 18.75 1.55
N LYS A 257 -6.75 19.45 0.47
CA LYS A 257 -7.09 19.07 -0.92
C LYS A 257 -6.66 17.63 -1.26
N TYR A 258 -5.51 17.17 -0.77
CA TYR A 258 -5.00 15.83 -1.02
C TYR A 258 -5.86 14.72 -0.41
N MET A 259 -6.69 15.04 0.60
CA MET A 259 -7.63 14.08 1.19
C MET A 259 -8.75 13.71 0.22
N ALA A 260 -9.16 14.64 -0.64
CA ALA A 260 -10.13 14.34 -1.70
C ALA A 260 -9.56 13.30 -2.69
N TYR A 261 -8.31 13.43 -3.11
CA TYR A 261 -7.65 12.43 -3.96
C TYR A 261 -7.53 11.06 -3.30
N ASN A 262 -7.14 11.03 -2.02
CA ASN A 262 -7.07 9.78 -1.26
C ASN A 262 -8.46 9.12 -1.13
N ALA A 263 -9.48 9.93 -0.88
CA ALA A 263 -10.86 9.47 -0.79
C ALA A 263 -11.37 8.96 -2.15
N LEU A 264 -11.13 9.69 -3.25
CA LEU A 264 -11.53 9.24 -4.59
C LEU A 264 -10.93 7.89 -4.95
N GLY A 265 -9.61 7.71 -4.72
CA GLY A 265 -8.95 6.42 -4.94
C GLY A 265 -9.58 5.31 -4.09
N ALA A 266 -9.81 5.57 -2.81
CA ALA A 266 -10.43 4.62 -1.88
C ALA A 266 -11.88 4.29 -2.26
N ILE A 267 -12.69 5.30 -2.59
CA ILE A 267 -14.08 5.16 -3.05
C ILE A 267 -14.11 4.32 -4.33
N THR A 268 -13.24 4.59 -5.29
CA THR A 268 -13.17 3.85 -6.56
C THR A 268 -12.91 2.38 -6.33
N VAL A 269 -11.94 2.04 -5.46
CA VAL A 269 -11.65 0.65 -5.07
C VAL A 269 -12.85 0.03 -4.36
N ALA A 270 -13.40 0.69 -3.36
CA ALA A 270 -14.51 0.15 -2.56
C ALA A 270 -15.79 -0.07 -3.39
N ARG A 271 -16.09 0.84 -4.33
CA ARG A 271 -17.21 0.68 -5.28
C ARG A 271 -17.04 -0.54 -6.18
N TYR A 272 -15.82 -0.87 -6.58
CA TYR A 272 -15.57 -2.11 -7.32
C TYR A 272 -16.00 -3.36 -6.52
N PHE A 273 -15.89 -3.33 -5.19
CA PHE A 273 -16.39 -4.37 -4.29
C PHE A 273 -17.86 -4.22 -3.90
N GLY A 274 -18.58 -3.29 -4.48
CA GLY A 274 -20.02 -3.11 -4.29
C GLY A 274 -20.43 -2.11 -3.20
N ALA A 275 -19.48 -1.38 -2.60
CA ALA A 275 -19.80 -0.40 -1.57
C ALA A 275 -20.78 0.67 -2.08
N THR A 276 -21.82 0.93 -1.28
CA THR A 276 -22.87 1.88 -1.59
C THR A 276 -22.47 3.31 -1.23
N TYR A 277 -23.24 4.29 -1.68
CA TYR A 277 -23.04 5.68 -1.26
C TYR A 277 -23.17 5.85 0.26
N GLU A 278 -24.09 5.16 0.91
CA GLU A 278 -24.29 5.25 2.37
C GLU A 278 -23.08 4.65 3.13
N ASP A 279 -22.47 3.59 2.63
CA ASP A 279 -21.24 3.03 3.18
C ASP A 279 -20.11 4.06 3.10
N ILE A 280 -19.94 4.71 1.94
CA ILE A 280 -18.94 5.74 1.70
C ILE A 280 -19.15 6.91 2.67
N LYS A 281 -20.34 7.49 2.68
CA LYS A 281 -20.70 8.65 3.48
C LYS A 281 -20.47 8.42 4.98
N SER A 282 -20.96 7.29 5.48
CA SER A 282 -20.86 6.96 6.91
C SER A 282 -19.46 6.54 7.38
N SER A 283 -18.56 6.19 6.44
CA SER A 283 -17.21 5.76 6.74
C SER A 283 -16.19 6.90 6.75
N LEU A 284 -16.43 7.96 5.97
CA LEU A 284 -15.49 9.06 5.80
C LEU A 284 -15.78 10.24 6.74
N ASN A 285 -16.92 10.21 7.42
CA ASN A 285 -17.29 11.19 8.43
C ASN A 285 -18.13 10.55 9.56
N PRO A 286 -17.53 10.34 10.77
CA PRO A 286 -16.15 10.67 11.16
C PRO A 286 -15.11 9.68 10.61
N PHE A 287 -13.92 10.19 10.31
CA PHE A 287 -12.78 9.39 9.88
C PHE A 287 -11.46 9.96 10.44
N HIS A 288 -10.55 9.10 10.87
CA HIS A 288 -9.21 9.50 11.30
C HIS A 288 -8.17 8.41 11.01
N VAL A 289 -6.92 8.81 10.88
CA VAL A 289 -5.78 7.90 10.76
C VAL A 289 -4.66 8.39 11.67
N PHE A 290 -4.12 7.51 12.51
CA PHE A 290 -3.02 7.83 13.41
C PHE A 290 -1.82 8.42 12.67
N GLY A 291 -1.34 9.58 13.15
CA GLY A 291 -0.21 10.30 12.57
C GLY A 291 -0.45 10.88 11.16
N ARG A 292 -1.71 11.06 10.73
CA ARG A 292 -2.08 11.67 9.44
C ARG A 292 -3.08 12.79 9.66
N SER A 293 -2.59 14.05 9.72
CA SER A 293 -3.38 15.23 10.08
C SER A 293 -4.24 15.00 11.35
N GLU A 294 -3.71 14.22 12.27
CA GLU A 294 -4.39 13.81 13.49
C GLU A 294 -4.49 14.98 14.48
N MET A 295 -5.71 15.42 14.75
CA MET A 295 -5.96 16.49 15.72
C MET A 295 -5.98 15.93 17.15
N VAL A 296 -5.08 16.43 18.00
CA VAL A 296 -5.01 16.03 19.41
C VAL A 296 -5.99 16.87 20.23
N PRO A 297 -7.02 16.27 20.84
CA PRO A 297 -7.93 16.98 21.72
C PRO A 297 -7.17 17.58 22.94
N ASN A 298 -7.35 18.89 23.18
CA ASN A 298 -6.75 19.55 24.32
C ASN A 298 -7.60 20.73 24.81
N LYS A 299 -7.30 21.26 26.02
CA LYS A 299 -7.94 22.42 26.61
C LYS A 299 -7.02 23.66 26.70
N LEU A 300 -5.95 23.69 25.91
CA LEU A 300 -4.87 24.66 26.06
C LEU A 300 -5.07 25.94 25.22
N GLY A 301 -6.19 26.05 24.48
CA GLY A 301 -6.49 27.24 23.66
C GLY A 301 -5.73 27.31 22.32
N TYR A 302 -4.94 26.29 21.96
CA TYR A 302 -4.29 26.13 20.67
C TYR A 302 -4.54 24.74 20.09
N LYS A 303 -4.34 24.59 18.77
CA LYS A 303 -4.52 23.30 18.07
C LYS A 303 -3.19 22.55 18.05
N ILE A 304 -3.25 21.23 18.29
CA ILE A 304 -2.13 20.31 18.14
C ILE A 304 -2.50 19.33 17.05
N MET A 305 -1.63 19.19 16.03
CA MET A 305 -1.79 18.25 14.95
C MET A 305 -0.55 17.36 14.86
N ILE A 306 -0.75 16.05 14.70
CA ILE A 306 0.31 15.07 14.43
C ILE A 306 0.22 14.66 12.97
N ASP A 307 1.33 14.80 12.24
CA ASP A 307 1.42 14.35 10.84
C ASP A 307 2.79 13.77 10.52
N TYR A 308 2.81 12.84 9.58
CA TYR A 308 4.03 12.17 9.11
C TYR A 308 4.78 12.97 8.03
N ALA A 309 4.38 14.19 7.73
CA ALA A 309 5.03 15.04 6.72
C ALA A 309 6.52 15.27 7.09
N HIS A 310 7.44 14.85 6.23
CA HIS A 310 8.89 14.90 6.45
C HIS A 310 9.68 15.27 5.19
N THR A 311 8.99 15.54 4.06
CA THR A 311 9.59 16.07 2.83
C THR A 311 9.16 17.54 2.62
N PRO A 312 9.93 18.36 1.90
CA PRO A 312 9.55 19.75 1.63
C PRO A 312 8.13 19.90 1.08
N SER A 313 7.77 19.09 0.09
CA SER A 313 6.44 19.12 -0.53
C SER A 313 5.32 18.72 0.43
N SER A 314 5.54 17.72 1.29
CA SER A 314 4.54 17.31 2.28
C SER A 314 4.40 18.32 3.40
N LEU A 315 5.49 18.93 3.87
CA LEU A 315 5.46 20.00 4.87
C LEU A 315 4.75 21.24 4.32
N GLU A 316 5.04 21.65 3.09
CA GLU A 316 4.33 22.75 2.42
C GLU A 316 2.82 22.48 2.33
N SER A 317 2.44 21.27 1.94
CA SER A 317 1.03 20.86 1.81
C SER A 317 0.30 20.95 3.15
N ILE A 318 0.88 20.40 4.22
CA ILE A 318 0.23 20.44 5.54
C ILE A 318 0.17 21.84 6.12
N LEU A 319 1.21 22.65 5.94
CA LEU A 319 1.23 24.04 6.39
C LEU A 319 0.18 24.91 5.66
N LYS A 320 -0.06 24.68 4.37
CA LYS A 320 -1.16 25.32 3.63
C LYS A 320 -2.54 24.91 4.15
N THR A 321 -2.68 23.69 4.65
CA THR A 321 -3.93 23.17 5.19
C THR A 321 -4.27 23.76 6.57
N VAL A 322 -3.27 24.09 7.39
CA VAL A 322 -3.48 24.64 8.75
C VAL A 322 -3.47 26.17 8.83
N LYS A 323 -3.15 26.85 7.73
CA LYS A 323 -3.16 28.31 7.61
C LYS A 323 -4.55 28.85 7.29
#